data_9f1ab1e4e935899fda5807ddee8b1457
#
_entry.id   9f1ab1e4e935899fda5807ddee8b1457
#
_cell.length_a   1.000
_cell.length_b   1.000
_cell.length_c   1.000
_cell.angle_alpha   90.00
_cell.angle_beta   90.00
_cell.angle_gamma   90.00
#
_symmetry.space_group_name_H-M   'P 1'
#
loop_
_entity.id
_entity.type
_entity.pdbx_description
1 polymer ?
#
loop_
_entity_poly.entity_id
_entity_poly.type
_entity_poly.pdbx_seq_one_letter_code
_entity_poly.pdbx_strand_id
1 'polypeptide(L)'
;MRILYIHGLDSRPNPERISSLESNGHQVFALHLDYRTEPSSYLKLKQYAKGEQVEFIVGSSLGGLMGFWLGEELGLPCLLFNPAVYFGRENANIQLENRIGCPRRWVVIGEKDEVVDPQISYQYFEDIAPQSQAQRVIRCQWLGHQIDPDTFREVQRWVGL
;
A
#
# COMPACT_ATOMS: atom_id res chain seq x y z
N MET A 1 -16.08 2.94 5.01
CA MET A 1 -15.05 1.97 5.44
C MET A 1 -14.00 2.65 6.32
N ARG A 2 -13.32 1.87 7.12
CA ARG A 2 -12.17 2.28 7.95
C ARG A 2 -10.88 1.95 7.20
N ILE A 3 -10.19 2.96 6.70
CA ILE A 3 -9.04 2.82 5.80
C ILE A 3 -7.74 3.17 6.52
N LEU A 4 -6.74 2.30 6.47
CA LEU A 4 -5.38 2.62 6.88
C LEU A 4 -4.60 3.16 5.66
N TYR A 5 -4.14 4.41 5.75
CA TYR A 5 -3.25 5.02 4.77
C TYR A 5 -1.79 4.94 5.24
N ILE A 6 -0.92 4.33 4.43
CA ILE A 6 0.49 4.10 4.77
C ILE A 6 1.38 4.87 3.77
N HIS A 7 2.12 5.85 4.29
CA HIS A 7 3.02 6.68 3.49
C HIS A 7 4.33 5.96 3.14
N GLY A 8 5.07 6.50 2.17
CA GLY A 8 6.38 5.99 1.75
C GLY A 8 7.54 6.40 2.66
N LEU A 9 8.75 5.91 2.30
CA LEU A 9 9.99 6.27 2.97
C LEU A 9 10.24 7.79 2.85
N ASP A 10 10.86 8.37 3.87
CA ASP A 10 11.21 9.81 3.94
C ASP A 10 10.04 10.76 3.64
N SER A 11 8.83 10.34 3.98
CA SER A 11 7.58 11.01 3.69
C SER A 11 6.72 11.08 4.95
N ARG A 12 5.51 11.58 4.80
CA ARG A 12 4.49 11.64 5.85
C ARG A 12 3.12 11.36 5.25
N PRO A 13 2.09 11.10 6.08
CA PRO A 13 0.72 10.99 5.58
C PRO A 13 0.35 12.22 4.74
N ASN A 14 -0.12 11.97 3.52
CA ASN A 14 -0.45 13.04 2.57
C ASN A 14 -1.88 13.55 2.83
N PRO A 15 -2.06 14.82 3.25
CA PRO A 15 -3.37 15.32 3.63
C PRO A 15 -4.37 15.40 2.47
N GLU A 16 -3.92 15.64 1.23
CA GLU A 16 -4.81 15.69 0.07
C GLU A 16 -5.40 14.30 -0.25
N ARG A 17 -4.58 13.25 -0.15
CA ARG A 17 -5.04 11.88 -0.37
C ARG A 17 -5.97 11.42 0.74
N ILE A 18 -5.66 11.77 1.98
CA ILE A 18 -6.53 11.50 3.14
C ILE A 18 -7.87 12.20 2.92
N SER A 19 -7.88 13.51 2.65
CA SER A 19 -9.10 14.27 2.39
C SER A 19 -9.89 13.72 1.20
N SER A 20 -9.21 13.23 0.16
CA SER A 20 -9.87 12.60 -0.99
C SER A 20 -10.64 11.34 -0.59
N LEU A 21 -10.05 10.48 0.24
CA LEU A 21 -10.72 9.28 0.76
C LEU A 21 -11.88 9.66 1.70
N GLU A 22 -11.68 10.62 2.58
CA GLU A 22 -12.69 11.10 3.53
C GLU A 22 -13.89 11.74 2.83
N SER A 23 -13.66 12.45 1.72
CA SER A 23 -14.74 13.06 0.93
C SER A 23 -15.71 12.05 0.32
N ASN A 24 -15.28 10.80 0.19
CA ASN A 24 -16.11 9.67 -0.24
C ASN A 24 -16.76 8.91 0.93
N GLY A 25 -16.77 9.50 2.13
CA GLY A 25 -17.42 8.96 3.31
C GLY A 25 -16.63 7.86 4.03
N HIS A 26 -15.32 7.78 3.82
CA HIS A 26 -14.45 6.85 4.55
C HIS A 26 -13.89 7.51 5.80
N GLN A 27 -13.56 6.70 6.81
CA GLN A 27 -12.77 7.13 7.96
C GLN A 27 -11.32 6.72 7.72
N VAL A 28 -10.40 7.67 7.68
CA VAL A 28 -9.00 7.41 7.33
C VAL A 28 -8.11 7.50 8.55
N PHE A 29 -7.30 6.48 8.74
CA PHE A 29 -6.30 6.36 9.78
C PHE A 29 -4.92 6.40 9.15
N ALA A 30 -4.00 7.17 9.74
CA ALA A 30 -2.64 7.26 9.25
C ALA A 30 -1.67 7.50 10.42
N LEU A 31 -0.59 6.75 10.45
CA LEU A 31 0.53 6.99 11.35
C LEU A 31 1.65 7.69 10.59
N HIS A 32 2.28 8.68 11.21
CA HIS A 32 3.57 9.16 10.76
C HIS A 32 4.66 8.31 11.39
N LEU A 33 5.43 7.60 10.57
CA LEU A 33 6.50 6.70 10.98
C LEU A 33 7.81 7.10 10.31
N ASP A 34 8.89 7.17 11.07
CA ASP A 34 10.23 7.26 10.53
C ASP A 34 10.80 5.84 10.36
N TYR A 35 10.62 5.28 9.18
CA TYR A 35 11.06 3.91 8.88
C TYR A 35 12.57 3.69 9.02
N ARG A 36 13.38 4.75 9.01
CA ARG A 36 14.84 4.65 9.17
C ARG A 36 15.25 4.44 10.63
N THR A 37 14.51 5.03 11.55
CA THR A 37 14.81 5.00 12.98
C THR A 37 13.87 4.13 13.78
N GLU A 38 12.77 3.68 13.17
CA GLU A 38 11.73 2.88 13.84
C GLU A 38 11.63 1.46 13.25
N PRO A 39 12.48 0.52 13.66
CA PRO A 39 12.46 -0.85 13.14
C PRO A 39 11.16 -1.60 13.49
N SER A 40 10.39 -1.11 14.46
CA SER A 40 9.07 -1.65 14.83
C SER A 40 7.91 -1.08 14.00
N SER A 41 8.16 -0.33 12.92
CA SER A 41 7.13 0.34 12.14
C SER A 41 6.04 -0.62 11.65
N TYR A 42 6.41 -1.79 11.14
CA TYR A 42 5.44 -2.80 10.71
C TYR A 42 4.55 -3.30 11.86
N LEU A 43 5.15 -3.60 13.00
CA LEU A 43 4.41 -4.02 14.19
C LEU A 43 3.45 -2.94 14.68
N LYS A 44 3.89 -1.67 14.67
CA LYS A 44 3.03 -0.52 15.03
C LYS A 44 1.84 -0.40 14.08
N LEU A 45 2.07 -0.51 12.76
CA LEU A 45 1.00 -0.50 11.76
C LEU A 45 0.00 -1.64 11.98
N LYS A 46 0.50 -2.85 12.27
CA LYS A 46 -0.33 -4.03 12.55
C LYS A 46 -1.20 -3.83 13.80
N GLN A 47 -0.62 -3.38 14.89
CA GLN A 47 -1.34 -3.10 16.14
C GLN A 47 -2.39 -1.99 15.94
N TYR A 48 -2.02 -0.94 15.22
CA TYR A 48 -2.91 0.17 14.92
C TYR A 48 -4.08 -0.27 14.02
N ALA A 49 -3.81 -1.05 12.98
CA ALA A 49 -4.84 -1.59 12.10
C ALA A 49 -5.87 -2.44 12.86
N LYS A 50 -5.38 -3.29 13.79
CA LYS A 50 -6.26 -4.10 14.63
C LYS A 50 -7.06 -3.26 15.62
N GLY A 51 -6.41 -2.31 16.30
CA GLY A 51 -7.05 -1.42 17.29
C GLY A 51 -8.14 -0.55 16.66
N GLU A 52 -7.89 -0.02 15.47
CA GLU A 52 -8.83 0.80 14.73
C GLU A 52 -9.81 -0.01 13.86
N GLN A 53 -9.79 -1.34 13.93
CA GLN A 53 -10.66 -2.21 13.14
C GLN A 53 -10.65 -1.86 11.65
N VAL A 54 -9.48 -1.70 11.08
CA VAL A 54 -9.28 -1.33 9.66
C VAL A 54 -9.89 -2.40 8.76
N GLU A 55 -10.57 -1.95 7.70
CA GLU A 55 -11.25 -2.78 6.71
C GLU A 55 -10.54 -2.79 5.36
N PHE A 56 -9.70 -1.78 5.11
CA PHE A 56 -9.00 -1.58 3.83
C PHE A 56 -7.66 -0.88 4.03
N ILE A 57 -6.67 -1.21 3.19
CA ILE A 57 -5.34 -0.61 3.25
C ILE A 57 -5.05 0.15 1.94
N VAL A 58 -4.55 1.38 2.06
CA VAL A 58 -3.98 2.15 0.95
C VAL A 58 -2.54 2.47 1.26
N GLY A 59 -1.61 2.07 0.40
CA GLY A 59 -0.18 2.30 0.63
C GLY A 59 0.60 2.69 -0.61
N SER A 60 1.70 3.42 -0.44
CA SER A 60 2.57 3.81 -1.56
C SER A 60 4.04 3.59 -1.25
N SER A 61 4.84 3.18 -2.25
CA SER A 61 6.28 2.95 -2.15
C SER A 61 6.61 1.96 -1.01
N LEU A 62 7.42 2.32 -0.02
CA LEU A 62 7.67 1.47 1.16
C LEU A 62 6.37 1.20 1.95
N GLY A 63 5.48 2.19 2.07
CA GLY A 63 4.14 1.98 2.64
C GLY A 63 3.29 1.00 1.81
N GLY A 64 3.53 0.92 0.51
CA GLY A 64 2.95 -0.09 -0.37
C GLY A 64 3.45 -1.50 -0.06
N LEU A 65 4.75 -1.66 0.20
CA LEU A 65 5.33 -2.94 0.66
C LEU A 65 4.77 -3.35 2.03
N MET A 66 4.71 -2.41 2.98
CA MET A 66 4.11 -2.65 4.30
C MET A 66 2.64 -3.06 4.17
N GLY A 67 1.87 -2.33 3.36
CA GLY A 67 0.45 -2.60 3.10
C GLY A 67 0.20 -3.93 2.43
N PHE A 68 1.09 -4.33 1.51
CA PHE A 68 1.05 -5.65 0.87
C PHE A 68 1.08 -6.78 1.91
N TRP A 69 2.10 -6.77 2.77
CA TRP A 69 2.26 -7.82 3.78
C TRP A 69 1.23 -7.73 4.90
N LEU A 70 0.79 -6.52 5.25
CA LEU A 70 -0.27 -6.34 6.23
C LEU A 70 -1.62 -6.90 5.71
N GLY A 71 -1.91 -6.69 4.42
CA GLY A 71 -3.05 -7.30 3.75
C GLY A 71 -3.00 -8.83 3.76
N GLU A 72 -1.81 -9.40 3.50
CA GLU A 72 -1.59 -10.85 3.57
C GLU A 72 -1.75 -11.40 4.99
N GLU A 73 -1.22 -10.70 5.99
CA GLU A 73 -1.25 -11.16 7.37
C GLU A 73 -2.64 -11.05 8.01
N LEU A 74 -3.35 -9.94 7.75
CA LEU A 74 -4.64 -9.64 8.37
C LEU A 74 -5.86 -10.04 7.54
N GLY A 75 -5.67 -10.50 6.31
CA GLY A 75 -6.77 -10.81 5.40
C GLY A 75 -7.55 -9.57 4.97
N LEU A 76 -6.86 -8.44 4.75
CA LEU A 76 -7.48 -7.18 4.37
C LEU A 76 -7.27 -6.86 2.89
N PRO A 77 -8.29 -6.33 2.20
CA PRO A 77 -8.11 -5.83 0.84
C PRO A 77 -7.19 -4.61 0.83
N CYS A 78 -6.46 -4.41 -0.26
CA CYS A 78 -5.51 -3.31 -0.36
C CYS A 78 -5.41 -2.69 -1.76
N LEU A 79 -5.11 -1.40 -1.78
CA LEU A 79 -4.71 -0.61 -2.94
C LEU A 79 -3.28 -0.12 -2.75
N LEU A 80 -2.39 -0.52 -3.65
CA LEU A 80 -0.96 -0.28 -3.53
C LEU A 80 -0.46 0.50 -4.76
N PHE A 81 0.21 1.61 -4.51
CA PHE A 81 0.84 2.43 -5.55
C PHE A 81 2.35 2.26 -5.52
N ASN A 82 2.94 1.89 -6.64
CA ASN A 82 4.39 1.74 -6.79
C ASN A 82 5.04 1.04 -5.59
N PRO A 83 4.54 -0.14 -5.15
CA PRO A 83 5.04 -0.77 -3.93
C PRO A 83 6.50 -1.18 -4.08
N ALA A 84 7.33 -0.82 -3.10
CA ALA A 84 8.78 -1.04 -3.12
C ALA A 84 9.14 -2.52 -2.83
N VAL A 85 8.63 -3.44 -3.63
CA VAL A 85 8.73 -4.89 -3.40
C VAL A 85 10.17 -5.40 -3.42
N TYR A 86 11.06 -4.78 -4.20
CA TYR A 86 12.47 -5.10 -4.26
C TYR A 86 13.23 -4.83 -2.95
N PHE A 87 12.72 -3.92 -2.12
CA PHE A 87 13.31 -3.61 -0.83
C PHE A 87 13.29 -4.84 0.10
N GLY A 88 12.29 -5.70 -0.04
CA GLY A 88 12.17 -6.96 0.65
C GLY A 88 11.68 -6.84 2.10
N ARG A 89 11.12 -7.94 2.60
CA ARG A 89 10.59 -8.02 3.96
C ARG A 89 11.66 -7.82 5.05
N GLU A 90 12.82 -8.40 4.83
CA GLU A 90 13.92 -8.35 5.82
C GLU A 90 14.41 -6.93 6.05
N ASN A 91 14.65 -6.18 4.96
CA ASN A 91 15.07 -4.79 5.04
C ASN A 91 13.98 -3.87 5.66
N ALA A 92 12.72 -4.23 5.47
CA ALA A 92 11.59 -3.51 6.05
C ALA A 92 11.22 -3.99 7.48
N ASN A 93 11.98 -4.93 8.05
CA ASN A 93 11.69 -5.55 9.35
C ASN A 93 10.26 -6.12 9.45
N ILE A 94 9.74 -6.68 8.35
CA ILE A 94 8.42 -7.28 8.28
C ILE A 94 8.49 -8.73 8.76
N GLN A 95 8.00 -8.98 9.96
CA GLN A 95 7.89 -10.31 10.55
C GLN A 95 6.41 -10.72 10.62
N LEU A 96 6.05 -11.74 9.85
CA LEU A 96 4.69 -12.27 9.82
C LEU A 96 4.53 -13.32 10.92
N GLU A 97 3.47 -13.19 11.72
CA GLU A 97 3.06 -14.22 12.69
C GLU A 97 2.14 -15.25 12.02
N ASN A 98 1.25 -14.78 11.17
CA ASN A 98 0.28 -15.58 10.43
C ASN A 98 0.17 -15.09 9.00
N ARG A 99 -0.50 -15.88 8.16
CA ARG A 99 -0.86 -15.46 6.82
C ARG A 99 -2.28 -15.93 6.51
N ILE A 100 -3.22 -14.99 6.53
CA ILE A 100 -4.62 -15.23 6.20
C ILE A 100 -4.82 -15.22 4.68
N GLY A 101 -4.07 -14.36 3.98
CA GLY A 101 -4.15 -14.11 2.55
C GLY A 101 -5.03 -12.89 2.24
N CYS A 102 -4.55 -12.03 1.36
CA CYS A 102 -5.25 -10.83 0.91
C CYS A 102 -6.42 -11.23 -0.01
N PRO A 103 -7.68 -10.89 0.33
CA PRO A 103 -8.85 -11.32 -0.45
C PRO A 103 -8.94 -10.59 -1.79
N ARG A 104 -8.51 -9.33 -1.84
CA ARG A 104 -8.54 -8.49 -3.04
C ARG A 104 -7.42 -7.47 -3.03
N ARG A 105 -6.67 -7.42 -4.12
CA ARG A 105 -5.50 -6.55 -4.25
C ARG A 105 -5.55 -5.78 -5.57
N TRP A 106 -5.37 -4.47 -5.49
CA TRP A 106 -5.08 -3.62 -6.63
C TRP A 106 -3.67 -3.08 -6.49
N VAL A 107 -2.87 -3.24 -7.53
CA VAL A 107 -1.51 -2.74 -7.60
C VAL A 107 -1.40 -1.80 -8.79
N VAL A 108 -1.10 -0.55 -8.54
CA VAL A 108 -0.87 0.48 -9.57
C VAL A 108 0.62 0.68 -9.72
N ILE A 109 1.14 0.42 -10.90
CA ILE A 109 2.56 0.57 -11.22
C ILE A 109 2.71 1.66 -12.27
N GLY A 110 3.44 2.72 -11.91
CA GLY A 110 3.77 3.82 -12.80
C GLY A 110 4.90 3.43 -13.75
N GLU A 111 4.67 3.50 -15.07
CA GLU A 111 5.68 3.14 -16.06
C GLU A 111 6.81 4.17 -16.18
N LYS A 112 6.62 5.37 -15.59
CA LYS A 112 7.64 6.42 -15.49
C LYS A 112 8.27 6.51 -14.10
N ASP A 113 8.11 5.48 -13.28
CA ASP A 113 8.73 5.45 -11.95
C ASP A 113 10.24 5.21 -12.08
N GLU A 114 11.03 6.23 -11.67
CA GLU A 114 12.50 6.19 -11.68
C GLU A 114 13.08 5.75 -10.33
N VAL A 115 12.25 5.51 -9.33
CA VAL A 115 12.65 5.10 -7.97
C VAL A 115 12.41 3.61 -7.75
N VAL A 116 11.21 3.15 -8.10
CA VAL A 116 10.82 1.74 -8.05
C VAL A 116 10.69 1.23 -9.49
N ASP A 117 11.62 0.37 -9.89
CA ASP A 117 11.63 -0.16 -11.26
C ASP A 117 10.31 -0.89 -11.58
N PRO A 118 9.55 -0.41 -12.58
CA PRO A 118 8.28 -1.02 -12.95
C PRO A 118 8.41 -2.49 -13.38
N GLN A 119 9.49 -2.85 -14.08
CA GLN A 119 9.67 -4.22 -14.58
C GLN A 119 9.89 -5.21 -13.43
N ILE A 120 10.66 -4.82 -12.43
CA ILE A 120 10.86 -5.63 -11.21
C ILE A 120 9.53 -5.80 -10.48
N SER A 121 8.73 -4.74 -10.39
CA SER A 121 7.41 -4.79 -9.77
C SER A 121 6.45 -5.72 -10.52
N TYR A 122 6.41 -5.66 -11.85
CA TYR A 122 5.58 -6.56 -12.66
C TYR A 122 5.98 -8.02 -12.45
N GLN A 123 7.25 -8.33 -12.61
CA GLN A 123 7.76 -9.67 -12.40
C GLN A 123 7.43 -10.20 -11.00
N TYR A 124 7.57 -9.36 -9.98
CA TYR A 124 7.23 -9.73 -8.63
C TYR A 124 5.76 -10.16 -8.48
N PHE A 125 4.83 -9.36 -9.01
CA PHE A 125 3.40 -9.63 -8.89
C PHE A 125 2.90 -10.74 -9.82
N GLU A 126 3.59 -11.02 -10.91
CA GLU A 126 3.28 -12.13 -11.81
C GLU A 126 3.82 -13.47 -11.29
N ASP A 127 5.08 -13.50 -10.84
CA ASP A 127 5.81 -14.76 -10.61
C ASP A 127 6.06 -15.08 -9.14
N ILE A 128 6.21 -14.07 -8.28
CA ILE A 128 6.74 -14.23 -6.92
C ILE A 128 5.69 -13.99 -5.85
N ALA A 129 4.85 -12.97 -6.03
CA ALA A 129 3.90 -12.57 -5.02
C ALA A 129 2.89 -13.70 -4.72
N PRO A 130 2.53 -13.88 -3.44
CA PRO A 130 1.41 -14.73 -3.09
C PRO A 130 0.16 -14.37 -3.90
N GLN A 131 -0.44 -15.35 -4.52
CA GLN A 131 -1.66 -15.13 -5.30
C GLN A 131 -2.81 -14.68 -4.39
N SER A 132 -3.44 -13.57 -4.74
CA SER A 132 -4.68 -13.11 -4.13
C SER A 132 -5.86 -13.72 -4.89
N GLN A 133 -7.00 -13.94 -4.21
CA GLN A 133 -8.22 -14.43 -4.86
C GLN A 133 -8.68 -13.50 -6.01
N ALA A 134 -8.44 -12.19 -5.85
CA ALA A 134 -8.73 -11.18 -6.87
C ALA A 134 -7.61 -10.14 -6.92
N GLN A 135 -6.54 -10.42 -7.67
CA GLN A 135 -5.45 -9.47 -7.90
C GLN A 135 -5.63 -8.77 -9.25
N ARG A 136 -5.41 -7.46 -9.26
CA ARG A 136 -5.32 -6.65 -10.48
C ARG A 136 -4.07 -5.80 -10.44
N VAL A 137 -3.20 -5.98 -11.44
CA VAL A 137 -2.04 -5.13 -11.67
C VAL A 137 -2.38 -4.14 -12.78
N ILE A 138 -2.33 -2.86 -12.47
CA ILE A 138 -2.70 -1.75 -13.34
C ILE A 138 -1.41 -1.04 -13.78
N ARG A 139 -1.14 -1.04 -15.08
CA ARG A 139 -0.04 -0.30 -15.69
C ARG A 139 -0.49 1.13 -15.97
N CYS A 140 0.15 2.10 -15.34
CA CYS A 140 -0.17 3.52 -15.51
C CYS A 140 0.95 4.22 -16.29
N GLN A 141 0.74 4.42 -17.59
CA GLN A 141 1.76 4.91 -18.52
C GLN A 141 2.28 6.32 -18.22
N TRP A 142 1.47 7.17 -17.57
CA TRP A 142 1.84 8.54 -17.26
C TRP A 142 2.39 8.73 -15.83
N LEU A 143 2.19 7.74 -14.96
CA LEU A 143 2.52 7.84 -13.56
C LEU A 143 4.02 7.62 -13.32
N GLY A 144 4.65 8.55 -12.58
CA GLY A 144 5.97 8.40 -11.99
C GLY A 144 5.90 7.85 -10.58
N HIS A 145 6.97 8.04 -9.80
CA HIS A 145 7.01 7.61 -8.40
C HIS A 145 6.00 8.37 -7.52
N GLN A 146 5.89 9.68 -7.74
CA GLN A 146 4.92 10.52 -7.04
C GLN A 146 3.55 10.39 -7.69
N ILE A 147 2.54 10.09 -6.87
CA ILE A 147 1.17 9.95 -7.35
C ILE A 147 0.54 11.33 -7.37
N ASP A 148 0.17 11.80 -8.56
CA ASP A 148 -0.56 13.06 -8.69
C ASP A 148 -2.02 12.93 -8.22
N PRO A 149 -2.65 14.03 -7.79
CA PRO A 149 -4.00 13.99 -7.21
C PRO A 149 -5.08 13.47 -8.16
N ASP A 150 -4.95 13.72 -9.47
CA ASP A 150 -5.95 13.28 -10.45
C ASP A 150 -5.89 11.77 -10.65
N THR A 151 -4.69 11.22 -10.82
CA THR A 151 -4.47 9.77 -10.89
C THR A 151 -4.96 9.08 -9.61
N PHE A 152 -4.69 9.66 -8.44
CA PHE A 152 -5.16 9.09 -7.18
C PHE A 152 -6.70 9.01 -7.12
N ARG A 153 -7.39 10.10 -7.46
CA ARG A 153 -8.86 10.16 -7.50
C ARG A 153 -9.47 9.24 -8.54
N GLU A 154 -8.83 9.12 -9.70
CA GLU A 154 -9.31 8.23 -10.76
C GLU A 154 -9.23 6.76 -10.33
N VAL A 155 -8.09 6.35 -9.77
CA VAL A 155 -7.91 4.99 -9.24
C VAL A 155 -8.87 4.69 -8.10
N GLN A 156 -9.11 5.64 -7.18
CA GLN A 156 -10.13 5.48 -6.14
C GLN A 156 -11.49 5.09 -6.72
N ARG A 157 -11.94 5.80 -7.76
CA ARG A 157 -13.23 5.50 -8.44
C ARG A 157 -13.25 4.11 -9.05
N TRP A 158 -12.16 3.65 -9.65
CA TRP A 158 -12.09 2.30 -10.23
C TRP A 158 -12.13 1.19 -9.18
N VAL A 159 -11.61 1.45 -8.01
CA VAL A 159 -11.54 0.51 -6.89
C VAL A 159 -12.81 0.56 -6.04
N GLY A 160 -13.59 1.62 -6.15
CA GLY A 160 -14.81 1.86 -5.38
C GLY A 160 -14.54 2.44 -3.98
N LEU A 161 -13.52 3.26 -3.87
CA LEU A 161 -13.12 4.00 -2.67
C LEU A 161 -13.58 5.46 -2.71
#